data_d3cbce5f74a9438c3ed47f26f0e50a2b
#
_entry.id   d3cbce5f74a9438c3ed47f26f0e50a2b
#
_cell.length_a   1.000
_cell.length_b   1.000
_cell.length_c   1.000
_cell.angle_alpha   90.00
_cell.angle_beta   90.00
_cell.angle_gamma   90.00
#
_symmetry.space_group_name_H-M   'P 1'
#
loop_
_entity.id
_entity.type
_entity.pdbx_description
1 polymer ?
#
loop_
_entity_poly.entity_id
_entity_poly.type
_entity_poly.pdbx_seq_one_letter_code
_entity_poly.pdbx_strand_id
1 'polypeptide(L)' 'MDNERLPSRQLVELISRVLLDSALRDKLFANPEAVARAFGLGPDETRMVKRLDRQSFEQRVVELRSG' A
#
# COMPACT_ATOMS: atom_id res chain seq x y z
N MET A 1 8.02 17.92 -15.03
CA MET A 1 7.89 17.61 -14.71
C MET A 1 7.70 17.14 -14.12
N ASP A 2 7.56 16.91 -13.86
CA ASP A 2 7.38 16.50 -13.32
C ASP A 2 7.45 15.85 -12.61
N ASN A 3 7.60 15.58 -12.11
CA ASN A 3 7.79 14.99 -11.38
C ASN A 3 7.55 14.21 -10.83
N GLU A 4 7.36 14.27 -10.84
CA GLU A 4 6.95 13.57 -10.39
C GLU A 4 7.12 12.54 -9.63
N ARG A 5 6.68 12.33 -8.99
CA ARG A 5 6.70 11.35 -8.01
C ARG A 5 5.72 10.30 -8.26
N LEU A 6 5.88 9.67 -9.33
CA LEU A 6 5.09 8.51 -9.64
C LEU A 6 5.49 7.39 -8.70
N PRO A 7 4.54 6.61 -8.17
CA PRO A 7 4.89 5.47 -7.35
C PRO A 7 5.68 4.44 -8.16
N SER A 8 6.58 3.74 -7.51
CA SER A 8 7.35 2.71 -8.18
C SER A 8 6.42 1.56 -8.57
N ARG A 9 6.89 0.74 -9.51
CA ARG A 9 6.13 -0.41 -9.92
C ARG A 9 5.87 -1.35 -8.74
N GLN A 10 6.86 -1.47 -7.84
CA GLN A 10 6.71 -2.30 -6.68
C GLN A 10 5.59 -1.81 -5.78
N LEU A 11 5.47 -0.51 -5.60
CA LEU A 11 4.41 0.05 -4.77
C LEU A 11 3.04 -0.18 -5.41
N VAL A 12 2.95 0.04 -6.71
CA VAL A 12 1.70 -0.20 -7.43
C VAL A 12 1.30 -1.66 -7.32
N GLU A 13 2.26 -2.56 -7.46
CA GLU A 13 1.98 -3.98 -7.36
C GLU A 13 1.52 -4.35 -5.96
N LEU A 14 2.17 -3.80 -4.94
CA LEU A 14 1.76 -4.07 -3.56
C LEU A 14 0.32 -3.64 -3.33
N ILE A 15 -0.02 -2.44 -3.73
CA ILE A 15 -1.36 -1.92 -3.51
C ILE A 15 -2.39 -2.77 -4.26
N SER A 16 -2.09 -3.14 -5.49
CA SER A 16 -2.99 -3.97 -6.27
C SER A 16 -3.26 -5.31 -5.59
N ARG A 17 -2.21 -5.94 -5.07
CA ARG A 17 -2.36 -7.21 -4.40
C ARG A 17 -3.11 -7.09 -3.08
N VAL A 18 -2.85 -6.02 -2.36
CA VAL A 18 -3.52 -5.79 -1.08
C VAL A 18 -5.02 -5.62 -1.28
N LEU A 19 -5.42 -5.00 -2.38
CA LEU A 19 -6.83 -4.83 -2.68
C LEU A 19 -7.52 -6.17 -2.97
N LEU A 20 -6.78 -7.12 -3.49
CA LEU A 20 -7.35 -8.41 -3.89
C LEU A 20 -7.14 -9.52 -2.87
N ASP A 21 -6.20 -9.34 -1.95
CA ASP A 21 -5.80 -10.39 -1.04
C ASP A 21 -5.89 -9.90 0.40
N SER A 22 -6.92 -10.35 1.10
CA SER A 22 -7.12 -9.90 2.48
C SER A 22 -6.06 -10.43 3.42
N ALA A 23 -5.49 -11.59 3.14
CA ALA A 23 -4.41 -12.12 3.98
C ALA A 23 -3.17 -11.23 3.88
N LEU A 24 -2.84 -10.78 2.68
CA LEU A 24 -1.72 -9.87 2.51
C LEU A 24 -2.02 -8.53 3.17
N ARG A 25 -3.27 -8.08 3.09
CA ARG A 25 -3.67 -6.84 3.74
C ARG A 25 -3.46 -6.92 5.23
N ASP A 26 -3.84 -8.03 5.84
CA ASP A 26 -3.64 -8.22 7.27
C ASP A 26 -2.16 -8.19 7.63
N LYS A 27 -1.32 -8.83 6.81
CA LYS A 27 0.11 -8.80 7.03
C LYS A 27 0.66 -7.40 6.93
N LEU A 28 0.16 -6.64 5.96
CA LEU A 28 0.61 -5.26 5.77
C LEU A 28 0.32 -4.42 7.00
N PHE A 29 -0.87 -4.54 7.56
CA PHE A 29 -1.23 -3.74 8.72
C PHE A 29 -0.56 -4.24 9.98
N ALA A 30 -0.22 -5.53 10.05
CA ALA A 30 0.48 -6.06 11.20
C ALA A 30 1.95 -5.66 11.18
N ASN A 31 2.58 -5.67 10.01
CA ASN A 31 3.99 -5.33 9.89
C ASN A 31 4.26 -4.73 8.52
N PRO A 32 3.95 -3.44 8.35
CA PRO A 32 4.10 -2.80 7.04
C PRO A 32 5.54 -2.79 6.55
N GLU A 33 6.48 -2.69 7.48
CA GLU A 33 7.88 -2.63 7.10
C GLU A 33 8.36 -3.92 6.46
N ALA A 34 7.95 -5.06 7.02
CA ALA A 34 8.34 -6.35 6.47
C ALA A 34 7.75 -6.55 5.08
N VAL A 35 6.49 -6.17 4.90
CA VAL A 35 5.83 -6.32 3.61
C VAL A 35 6.47 -5.39 2.58
N ALA A 36 6.75 -4.15 2.96
CA ALA A 36 7.39 -3.22 2.05
C ALA A 36 8.75 -3.74 1.60
N ARG A 37 9.50 -4.32 2.53
CA ARG A 37 10.80 -4.87 2.22
C ARG A 37 10.68 -6.07 1.28
N ALA A 38 9.68 -6.91 1.51
CA ALA A 38 9.47 -8.08 0.66
C ALA A 38 9.15 -7.67 -0.78
N PHE A 39 8.53 -6.51 -0.95
CA PHE A 39 8.21 -6.00 -2.28
C PHE A 39 9.30 -5.11 -2.85
N GLY A 40 10.39 -4.90 -2.13
CA GLY A 40 11.50 -4.12 -2.61
C GLY A 40 11.27 -2.63 -2.61
N LEU A 41 10.43 -2.14 -1.71
CA LEU A 41 10.15 -0.71 -1.64
C LEU A 41 11.31 0.04 -1.02
N GLY A 42 11.54 1.26 -1.51
CA GLY A 42 12.54 2.12 -0.94
C GLY A 42 12.10 2.71 0.39
N PRO A 43 12.99 3.46 1.07
CA PRO A 43 12.66 4.02 2.39
C PRO A 43 11.51 5.00 2.34
N ASP A 44 11.41 5.79 1.29
CA ASP A 44 10.32 6.76 1.18
C ASP A 44 8.97 6.06 1.04
N GLU A 45 8.93 5.05 0.19
CA GLU A 45 7.69 4.32 -0.03
C GLU A 45 7.32 3.47 1.17
N THR A 46 8.33 2.92 1.84
CA THR A 46 8.08 2.19 3.08
C THR A 46 7.41 3.12 4.10
N ARG A 47 7.89 4.35 4.18
CA ARG A 47 7.31 5.33 5.10
C ARG A 47 5.87 5.63 4.72
N MET A 48 5.58 5.74 3.43
CA MET A 48 4.21 5.96 2.98
C MET A 48 3.30 4.80 3.37
N VAL A 49 3.80 3.58 3.23
CA VAL A 49 3.03 2.40 3.59
C VAL A 49 2.76 2.37 5.08
N LYS A 50 3.73 2.79 5.90
CA LYS A 50 3.55 2.80 7.35
C LYS A 50 2.51 3.81 7.79
N ARG A 51 2.24 4.82 6.97
CA ARG A 51 1.20 5.80 7.28
C ARG A 51 -0.20 5.28 7.02
N LEU A 52 -0.32 4.27 6.20
CA LEU A 52 -1.62 3.68 5.92
C LEU A 52 -2.10 2.94 7.16
N ASP A 53 -3.29 3.25 7.62
CA ASP A 53 -3.88 2.43 8.66
C ASP A 53 -5.09 1.72 8.09
N ARG A 54 -5.54 0.69 8.82
CA ARG A 54 -6.60 -0.16 8.33
C ARG A 54 -7.87 0.63 8.07
N GLN A 55 -8.18 1.55 8.96
CA GLN A 55 -9.41 2.31 8.86
C GLN A 55 -9.44 3.18 7.61
N SER A 56 -8.35 3.94 7.38
CA SER A 56 -8.27 4.79 6.21
C SER A 56 -8.30 3.98 4.93
N PHE A 57 -7.60 2.84 4.94
CA PHE A 57 -7.55 2.00 3.76
C PHE A 57 -8.92 1.45 3.42
N GLU A 58 -9.63 0.94 4.41
CA GLU A 58 -10.94 0.36 4.18
C GLU A 58 -11.94 1.43 3.74
N GLN A 59 -11.80 2.63 4.28
CA GLN A 59 -12.66 3.72 3.87
C GLN A 59 -12.50 4.03 2.40
N ARG A 60 -11.25 4.04 1.91
CA ARG A 60 -11.00 4.30 0.50
C ARG A 60 -11.55 3.20 -0.38
N VAL A 61 -11.43 1.96 0.07
CA VAL A 61 -11.96 0.83 -0.68
C VAL A 61 -13.47 0.95 -0.80
N VAL A 62 -14.13 1.32 0.30
CA VAL A 62 -15.58 1.51 0.28
C VAL A 62 -15.97 2.61 -0.69
N GLU A 63 -15.24 3.73 -0.69
CA GLU A 63 -15.53 4.82 -1.60
C GLU A 63 -15.40 4.39 -3.05
N LEU A 64 -14.38 3.62 -3.36
CA LEU A 64 -14.17 3.15 -4.72
C LEU A 64 -15.27 2.20 -5.16
N ARG A 65 -15.76 1.40 -4.23
CA ARG A 65 -16.81 0.44 -4.55
C ARG A 65 -18.18 1.10 -4.64
N SER A 66 -18.37 2.17 -3.90
CA SER A 66 -19.64 2.91 -3.93
C SER A 66 -19.74 3.80 -5.16
N GLY A 67 -18.62 4.32 -5.56
CA GLY A 67 -18.57 5.22 -6.70
C GLY A 67 -18.69 4.50 -8.00
#